data_dd17c281bb68f3a369bf71f6cb125795
#
_entry.id   dd17c281bb68f3a369bf71f6cb125795
#
_cell.length_a   1.000
_cell.length_b   1.000
_cell.length_c   1.000
_cell.angle_alpha   90.00
_cell.angle_beta   90.00
_cell.angle_gamma   90.00
#
_symmetry.space_group_name_H-M   'P 1'
#
loop_
_entity.id
_entity.type
_entity.pdbx_description
1 polymer ?
#
loop_
_entity_poly.entity_id
_entity_poly.type
_entity_poly.pdbx_seq_one_letter_code
_entity_poly.pdbx_strand_id
1 'polypeptide(L)'
;MEFALSEEQRLLQDSVRRFLEQNAPLDKVRLAAGNTHTVQRSLWAGASELGIPGMLIPEDFGGMGLGFLDVAIVYEMFGRHVAPLPFLGAAVMAPLALMLAGSEAQQEKWLPKIAAGEIVAGVAVTERIGIREDAGVKARKGTLTGKSLFVIDWAEADLYIVADSDHGLHVVLPDAKGLSRRALNTIDKTRSVGELVFDRVAAEPLRLSSADAVARVIDAGRVMLAADTLGAGQMMIEKAVAYAGERKQFGRVIGSFQAVKHLCAEMAAALEPSRSLVWYAAHALDEVPGDARLMACHAKSHLSEVGRFVARTATEVHGGMGFTDLLGLHYWFKRIGFDRQLLGGPELVRLEAARLQGWAA
;
A
#
# COMPACT_ATOMS: atom_id res chain seq x y z
N MET A 1 -9.82 -18.22 -17.91
CA MET A 1 -9.48 -16.93 -17.29
C MET A 1 -9.78 -15.84 -18.31
N GLU A 2 -10.68 -14.94 -18.00
CA GLU A 2 -10.86 -13.72 -18.79
C GLU A 2 -9.71 -12.77 -18.45
N PHE A 3 -9.05 -12.23 -19.47
CA PHE A 3 -7.91 -11.31 -19.28
C PHE A 3 -8.34 -9.85 -19.15
N ALA A 4 -9.62 -9.58 -18.96
CA ALA A 4 -10.19 -8.25 -18.82
C ALA A 4 -11.01 -8.16 -17.53
N LEU A 5 -11.13 -6.95 -17.00
CA LEU A 5 -12.01 -6.69 -15.84
C LEU A 5 -13.46 -7.01 -16.19
N SER A 6 -14.20 -7.58 -15.24
CA SER A 6 -15.65 -7.73 -15.34
C SER A 6 -16.36 -6.38 -15.41
N GLU A 7 -17.64 -6.37 -15.72
CA GLU A 7 -18.44 -5.15 -15.72
C GLU A 7 -18.52 -4.54 -14.31
N GLU A 8 -18.73 -5.38 -13.29
CA GLU A 8 -18.73 -4.96 -11.88
C GLU A 8 -17.40 -4.34 -11.44
N GLN A 9 -16.27 -4.96 -11.83
CA GLN A 9 -14.93 -4.43 -11.53
C GLN A 9 -14.68 -3.08 -12.18
N ARG A 10 -15.13 -2.88 -13.42
CA ARG A 10 -15.05 -1.57 -14.10
C ARG A 10 -15.93 -0.52 -13.41
N LEU A 11 -17.13 -0.88 -13.01
CA LEU A 11 -18.03 0.01 -12.26
C LEU A 11 -17.45 0.40 -10.91
N LEU A 12 -16.84 -0.55 -10.20
CA LEU A 12 -16.14 -0.31 -8.94
C LEU A 12 -14.97 0.68 -9.16
N GLN A 13 -14.10 0.39 -10.14
CA GLN A 13 -12.97 1.26 -10.51
C GLN A 13 -13.43 2.68 -10.84
N ASP A 14 -14.47 2.83 -11.66
CA ASP A 14 -15.01 4.13 -12.07
C ASP A 14 -15.67 4.88 -10.90
N SER A 15 -16.31 4.17 -9.98
CA SER A 15 -16.93 4.77 -8.79
C SER A 15 -15.86 5.32 -7.84
N VAL A 16 -14.82 4.53 -7.58
CA VAL A 16 -13.68 4.96 -6.73
C VAL A 16 -12.91 6.10 -7.40
N ARG A 17 -12.67 6.02 -8.71
CA ARG A 17 -12.01 7.10 -9.45
C ARG A 17 -12.77 8.42 -9.31
N ARG A 18 -14.09 8.44 -9.57
CA ARG A 18 -14.94 9.64 -9.42
C ARG A 18 -14.95 10.17 -7.99
N PHE A 19 -15.02 9.28 -7.01
CA PHE A 19 -14.93 9.67 -5.61
C PHE A 19 -13.61 10.40 -5.30
N LEU A 20 -12.49 9.86 -5.77
CA LEU A 20 -11.17 10.45 -5.51
C LEU A 20 -10.95 11.75 -6.29
N GLU A 21 -11.43 11.86 -7.54
CA GLU A 21 -11.41 13.11 -8.32
C GLU A 21 -12.11 14.25 -7.58
N GLN A 22 -13.22 13.97 -6.91
CA GLN A 22 -14.00 14.96 -6.17
C GLN A 22 -13.45 15.26 -4.77
N ASN A 23 -12.97 14.22 -4.07
CA ASN A 23 -12.66 14.30 -2.64
C ASN A 23 -11.16 14.36 -2.32
N ALA A 24 -10.29 13.93 -3.23
CA ALA A 24 -8.83 13.97 -3.10
C ALA A 24 -8.14 14.69 -4.28
N PRO A 25 -8.63 15.87 -4.75
CA PRO A 25 -7.88 16.66 -5.72
C PRO A 25 -6.53 17.09 -5.11
N LEU A 26 -5.58 17.45 -5.98
CA LEU A 26 -4.19 17.72 -5.58
C LEU A 26 -4.07 18.76 -4.43
N ASP A 27 -4.94 19.76 -4.38
CA ASP A 27 -4.92 20.76 -3.32
C ASP A 27 -5.28 20.18 -1.95
N LYS A 28 -6.22 19.26 -1.89
CA LYS A 28 -6.53 18.51 -0.65
C LYS A 28 -5.39 17.55 -0.28
N VAL A 29 -4.74 16.92 -1.27
CA VAL A 29 -3.54 16.11 -1.03
C VAL A 29 -2.41 16.95 -0.45
N ARG A 30 -2.18 18.16 -0.95
CA ARG A 30 -1.20 19.11 -0.38
C ARG A 30 -1.49 19.43 1.09
N LEU A 31 -2.75 19.71 1.41
CA LEU A 31 -3.16 20.00 2.80
C LEU A 31 -2.92 18.78 3.70
N ALA A 32 -3.28 17.58 3.25
CA ALA A 32 -3.03 16.35 3.97
C ALA A 32 -1.52 16.09 4.16
N ALA A 33 -0.72 16.31 3.13
CA ALA A 33 0.73 16.18 3.20
C ALA A 33 1.41 17.16 4.17
N GLY A 34 0.77 18.27 4.48
CA GLY A 34 1.18 19.20 5.54
C GLY A 34 0.94 18.67 6.96
N ASN A 35 0.07 17.69 7.12
CA ASN A 35 -0.26 17.07 8.40
C ASN A 35 -0.36 15.54 8.31
N THR A 36 0.79 14.90 8.21
CA THR A 36 0.92 13.44 8.04
C THR A 36 0.61 12.61 9.30
N HIS A 37 0.27 13.27 10.40
CA HIS A 37 0.05 12.64 11.71
C HIS A 37 -1.44 12.46 12.03
N THR A 38 -2.31 12.88 11.12
CA THR A 38 -3.76 12.74 11.26
C THR A 38 -4.35 12.00 10.07
N VAL A 39 -5.39 11.20 10.34
CA VAL A 39 -6.21 10.60 9.30
C VAL A 39 -7.11 11.68 8.70
N GLN A 40 -7.28 11.67 7.38
CA GLN A 40 -8.23 12.57 6.71
C GLN A 40 -9.65 12.03 6.94
N ARG A 41 -10.23 12.34 8.10
CA ARG A 41 -11.49 11.73 8.59
C ARG A 41 -12.65 11.87 7.61
N SER A 42 -12.82 13.01 6.95
CA SER A 42 -13.89 13.20 5.95
C SER A 42 -13.68 12.34 4.71
N LEU A 43 -12.42 12.18 4.26
CA LEU A 43 -12.10 11.33 3.12
C LEU A 43 -12.28 9.86 3.48
N TRP A 44 -11.89 9.45 4.71
CA TRP A 44 -12.10 8.10 5.21
C TRP A 44 -13.58 7.76 5.36
N ALA A 45 -14.38 8.67 5.91
CA ALA A 45 -15.83 8.49 6.03
C ALA A 45 -16.50 8.28 4.65
N GLY A 46 -16.15 9.11 3.65
CA GLY A 46 -16.65 8.91 2.29
C GLY A 46 -16.18 7.59 1.65
N ALA A 47 -14.97 7.14 1.95
CA ALA A 47 -14.50 5.82 1.53
C ALA A 47 -15.28 4.69 2.22
N SER A 48 -15.66 4.89 3.49
CA SER A 48 -16.48 3.93 4.25
C SER A 48 -17.90 3.83 3.72
N GLU A 49 -18.50 4.93 3.27
CA GLU A 49 -19.80 4.92 2.60
C GLU A 49 -19.80 4.10 1.30
N LEU A 50 -18.64 3.98 0.66
CA LEU A 50 -18.42 3.10 -0.51
C LEU A 50 -18.05 1.65 -0.12
N GLY A 51 -18.02 1.30 1.17
CA GLY A 51 -17.66 -0.02 1.66
C GLY A 51 -16.16 -0.36 1.58
N ILE A 52 -15.31 0.60 1.23
CA ILE A 52 -13.87 0.37 0.96
C ILE A 52 -13.14 -0.29 2.14
N PRO A 53 -13.33 0.08 3.43
CA PRO A 53 -12.67 -0.59 4.54
C PRO A 53 -13.05 -2.07 4.69
N GLY A 54 -14.26 -2.45 4.26
CA GLY A 54 -14.82 -3.79 4.38
C GLY A 54 -14.66 -4.69 3.16
N MET A 55 -13.95 -4.27 2.12
CA MET A 55 -13.88 -5.01 0.85
C MET A 55 -13.47 -6.48 1.03
N LEU A 56 -12.39 -6.77 1.77
CA LEU A 56 -11.89 -8.13 2.02
C LEU A 56 -12.66 -8.87 3.12
N ILE A 57 -13.39 -8.16 3.96
CA ILE A 57 -14.04 -8.73 5.13
C ILE A 57 -15.30 -9.49 4.67
N PRO A 58 -15.53 -10.73 5.14
CA PRO A 58 -16.72 -11.49 4.80
C PRO A 58 -18.02 -10.77 5.17
N GLU A 59 -19.08 -11.06 4.44
CA GLU A 59 -20.44 -10.50 4.66
C GLU A 59 -20.97 -10.77 6.06
N ASP A 60 -20.65 -11.94 6.65
CA ASP A 60 -21.01 -12.31 8.03
C ASP A 60 -20.46 -11.33 9.09
N PHE A 61 -19.41 -10.59 8.74
CA PHE A 61 -18.83 -9.54 9.58
C PHE A 61 -19.12 -8.12 9.07
N GLY A 62 -20.13 -7.98 8.18
CA GLY A 62 -20.54 -6.68 7.63
C GLY A 62 -19.63 -6.12 6.53
N GLY A 63 -18.76 -6.94 5.97
CA GLY A 63 -17.92 -6.60 4.82
C GLY A 63 -18.59 -6.91 3.48
N MET A 64 -17.79 -6.86 2.41
CA MET A 64 -18.25 -7.12 1.04
C MET A 64 -17.82 -8.50 0.51
N GLY A 65 -16.93 -9.21 1.18
CA GLY A 65 -16.42 -10.52 0.77
C GLY A 65 -15.71 -10.55 -0.59
N LEU A 66 -15.12 -9.42 -1.02
CA LEU A 66 -14.45 -9.32 -2.32
C LEU A 66 -13.05 -9.93 -2.29
N GLY A 67 -12.54 -10.27 -3.47
CA GLY A 67 -11.21 -10.83 -3.64
C GLY A 67 -10.09 -9.77 -3.70
N PHE A 68 -8.85 -10.24 -3.62
CA PHE A 68 -7.68 -9.35 -3.70
C PHE A 68 -7.54 -8.66 -5.05
N LEU A 69 -8.08 -9.21 -6.13
CA LEU A 69 -8.08 -8.53 -7.43
C LEU A 69 -8.93 -7.25 -7.36
N ASP A 70 -10.11 -7.30 -6.76
CA ASP A 70 -10.99 -6.14 -6.62
C ASP A 70 -10.33 -5.05 -5.75
N VAL A 71 -9.67 -5.48 -4.67
CA VAL A 71 -8.92 -4.59 -3.78
C VAL A 71 -7.73 -3.95 -4.50
N ALA A 72 -7.00 -4.69 -5.34
CA ALA A 72 -5.89 -4.18 -6.12
C ALA A 72 -6.34 -3.14 -7.15
N ILE A 73 -7.49 -3.34 -7.80
CA ILE A 73 -8.10 -2.38 -8.73
C ILE A 73 -8.43 -1.07 -8.02
N VAL A 74 -8.99 -1.14 -6.82
CA VAL A 74 -9.26 0.05 -5.99
C VAL A 74 -7.96 0.73 -5.55
N TYR A 75 -6.97 -0.06 -5.15
CA TYR A 75 -5.71 0.51 -4.69
C TYR A 75 -4.90 1.15 -5.82
N GLU A 76 -5.02 0.66 -7.05
CA GLU A 76 -4.51 1.33 -8.25
C GLU A 76 -5.08 2.76 -8.36
N MET A 77 -6.38 2.94 -8.09
CA MET A 77 -6.98 4.28 -8.09
C MET A 77 -6.43 5.18 -6.97
N PHE A 78 -6.10 4.61 -5.82
CA PHE A 78 -5.48 5.38 -4.74
C PHE A 78 -4.07 5.84 -5.12
N GLY A 79 -3.28 5.00 -5.76
CA GLY A 79 -1.98 5.39 -6.33
C GLY A 79 -2.11 6.49 -7.38
N ARG A 80 -3.08 6.34 -8.28
CA ARG A 80 -3.39 7.32 -9.32
C ARG A 80 -3.65 8.72 -8.76
N HIS A 81 -4.30 8.81 -7.59
CA HIS A 81 -4.65 10.07 -6.93
C HIS A 81 -3.73 10.44 -5.76
N VAL A 82 -2.70 9.63 -5.48
CA VAL A 82 -1.86 9.74 -4.26
C VAL A 82 -2.72 9.96 -3.00
N ALA A 83 -3.83 9.21 -2.92
CA ALA A 83 -4.86 9.40 -1.90
C ALA A 83 -4.28 9.21 -0.49
N PRO A 84 -4.47 10.18 0.43
CA PRO A 84 -3.95 10.12 1.79
C PRO A 84 -4.91 9.37 2.72
N LEU A 85 -5.11 8.07 2.45
CA LEU A 85 -5.99 7.18 3.20
C LEU A 85 -5.21 6.05 3.89
N PRO A 86 -5.64 5.60 5.08
CA PRO A 86 -5.03 4.49 5.82
C PRO A 86 -5.49 3.14 5.28
N PHE A 87 -5.37 2.91 3.98
CA PHE A 87 -5.95 1.75 3.31
C PHE A 87 -5.11 0.48 3.50
N LEU A 88 -3.78 0.57 3.34
CA LEU A 88 -2.92 -0.61 3.32
C LEU A 88 -2.98 -1.39 4.63
N GLY A 89 -2.84 -0.71 5.75
CA GLY A 89 -2.93 -1.30 7.07
C GLY A 89 -4.36 -1.58 7.48
N ALA A 90 -5.23 -0.56 7.41
CA ALA A 90 -6.57 -0.63 7.99
C ALA A 90 -7.55 -1.47 7.17
N ALA A 91 -7.50 -1.45 5.83
CA ALA A 91 -8.46 -2.16 4.99
C ALA A 91 -7.92 -3.48 4.39
N VAL A 92 -6.60 -3.72 4.45
CA VAL A 92 -5.99 -4.92 3.86
C VAL A 92 -5.27 -5.77 4.90
N MET A 93 -4.16 -5.26 5.45
CA MET A 93 -3.25 -6.10 6.24
C MET A 93 -3.81 -6.47 7.61
N ALA A 94 -4.47 -5.56 8.30
CA ALA A 94 -5.05 -5.83 9.62
C ALA A 94 -6.28 -6.76 9.56
N PRO A 95 -7.29 -6.52 8.70
CA PRO A 95 -8.38 -7.48 8.57
C PRO A 95 -7.88 -8.86 8.11
N LEU A 96 -6.95 -8.94 7.17
CA LEU A 96 -6.36 -10.22 6.77
C LEU A 96 -5.68 -10.94 7.94
N ALA A 97 -4.91 -10.23 8.77
CA ALA A 97 -4.29 -10.81 9.95
C ALA A 97 -5.33 -11.36 10.95
N LEU A 98 -6.43 -10.63 11.16
CA LEU A 98 -7.54 -11.08 12.01
C LEU A 98 -8.25 -12.29 11.43
N MET A 99 -8.52 -12.34 10.13
CA MET A 99 -9.15 -13.49 9.47
C MET A 99 -8.27 -14.73 9.50
N LEU A 100 -6.94 -14.58 9.31
CA LEU A 100 -6.00 -15.71 9.29
C LEU A 100 -5.61 -16.23 10.67
N ALA A 101 -5.52 -15.34 11.65
CA ALA A 101 -4.88 -15.64 12.93
C ALA A 101 -5.78 -15.38 14.16
N GLY A 102 -6.87 -14.65 14.01
CA GLY A 102 -7.82 -14.39 15.10
C GLY A 102 -8.73 -15.58 15.39
N SER A 103 -9.09 -15.75 16.68
CA SER A 103 -10.21 -16.61 17.05
C SER A 103 -11.53 -15.98 16.58
N GLU A 104 -12.60 -16.78 16.51
CA GLU A 104 -13.95 -16.31 16.15
C GLU A 104 -14.36 -15.10 16.99
N ALA A 105 -14.20 -15.13 18.29
CA ALA A 105 -14.49 -14.01 19.18
C ALA A 105 -13.65 -12.75 18.88
N GLN A 106 -12.40 -12.90 18.40
CA GLN A 106 -11.56 -11.77 17.99
C GLN A 106 -12.01 -11.20 16.65
N GLN A 107 -12.42 -12.06 15.73
CA GLN A 107 -12.99 -11.65 14.44
C GLN A 107 -14.31 -10.90 14.65
N GLU A 108 -15.24 -11.46 15.41
CA GLU A 108 -16.53 -10.82 15.79
C GLU A 108 -16.34 -9.46 16.47
N LYS A 109 -15.30 -9.32 17.28
CA LYS A 109 -15.01 -8.08 18.02
C LYS A 109 -14.49 -6.96 17.10
N TRP A 110 -13.65 -7.28 16.13
CA TRP A 110 -12.87 -6.29 15.39
C TRP A 110 -13.29 -6.10 13.94
N LEU A 111 -13.61 -7.19 13.21
CA LEU A 111 -13.90 -7.10 11.78
C LEU A 111 -15.10 -6.21 11.45
N PRO A 112 -16.23 -6.27 12.18
CA PRO A 112 -17.36 -5.39 11.88
C PRO A 112 -17.03 -3.90 12.01
N LYS A 113 -16.22 -3.53 13.00
CA LYS A 113 -15.82 -2.14 13.22
C LYS A 113 -14.85 -1.64 12.15
N ILE A 114 -13.97 -2.52 11.66
CA ILE A 114 -13.09 -2.21 10.52
C ILE A 114 -13.94 -2.08 9.26
N ALA A 115 -14.85 -3.01 9.00
CA ALA A 115 -15.72 -2.99 7.82
C ALA A 115 -16.56 -1.71 7.72
N ALA A 116 -17.08 -1.25 8.85
CA ALA A 116 -17.82 0.01 8.95
C ALA A 116 -16.92 1.27 8.85
N GLY A 117 -15.58 1.11 8.88
CA GLY A 117 -14.64 2.23 8.92
C GLY A 117 -14.64 3.01 10.25
N GLU A 118 -15.26 2.45 11.29
CA GLU A 118 -15.33 3.05 12.63
C GLU A 118 -13.97 3.14 13.29
N ILE A 119 -13.11 2.14 13.03
CA ILE A 119 -11.76 2.07 13.56
C ILE A 119 -10.73 2.00 12.44
N VAL A 120 -9.56 2.58 12.69
CA VAL A 120 -8.37 2.51 11.85
C VAL A 120 -7.37 1.58 12.52
N ALA A 121 -6.85 0.61 11.78
CA ALA A 121 -5.85 -0.32 12.29
C ALA A 121 -4.47 -0.03 11.68
N GLY A 122 -3.46 0.12 12.53
CA GLY A 122 -2.06 0.18 12.11
C GLY A 122 -1.41 -1.21 12.11
N VAL A 123 -0.36 -1.38 11.30
CA VAL A 123 0.31 -2.68 11.14
C VAL A 123 1.82 -2.58 11.31
N ALA A 124 2.36 -3.34 12.26
CA ALA A 124 3.76 -3.38 12.66
C ALA A 124 4.36 -4.77 12.36
N VAL A 125 4.80 -4.99 11.11
CA VAL A 125 5.34 -6.29 10.61
C VAL A 125 6.69 -6.14 9.90
N THR A 126 7.21 -4.94 9.76
CA THR A 126 8.38 -4.67 8.89
C THR A 126 9.66 -5.35 9.38
N GLU A 127 9.79 -5.63 10.68
CA GLU A 127 10.92 -6.35 11.27
C GLU A 127 10.96 -7.83 10.86
N ARG A 128 9.85 -8.37 10.34
CA ARG A 128 9.78 -9.75 9.79
C ARG A 128 10.39 -9.86 8.40
N ILE A 129 10.60 -8.73 7.73
CA ILE A 129 11.17 -8.66 6.37
C ILE A 129 12.68 -8.42 6.41
N GLY A 130 13.12 -7.59 7.35
CA GLY A 130 14.55 -7.28 7.52
C GLY A 130 14.80 -6.67 8.88
N ILE A 131 15.74 -7.26 9.62
CA ILE A 131 16.15 -6.79 10.94
C ILE A 131 16.93 -5.49 10.76
N ARG A 132 16.48 -4.44 11.45
CA ARG A 132 17.22 -3.18 11.59
C ARG A 132 17.86 -3.14 12.97
N GLU A 133 18.94 -2.40 13.09
CA GLU A 133 19.61 -2.19 14.37
C GLU A 133 18.62 -1.66 15.41
N ASP A 134 18.60 -2.27 16.57
CA ASP A 134 17.70 -1.96 17.69
C ASP A 134 16.19 -2.15 17.42
N ALA A 135 15.81 -2.77 16.32
CA ALA A 135 14.42 -3.10 16.03
C ALA A 135 14.14 -4.60 16.22
N GLY A 136 12.90 -4.90 16.56
CA GLY A 136 12.37 -6.23 16.80
C GLY A 136 11.49 -6.25 18.04
N VAL A 137 10.46 -7.07 18.00
CA VAL A 137 9.48 -7.21 19.09
C VAL A 137 9.54 -8.63 19.62
N LYS A 138 9.58 -8.78 20.95
CA LYS A 138 9.55 -10.07 21.63
C LYS A 138 8.33 -10.18 22.52
N ALA A 139 7.63 -11.30 22.42
CA ALA A 139 6.50 -11.62 23.31
C ALA A 139 6.94 -12.50 24.48
N ARG A 140 6.54 -12.14 25.69
CA ARG A 140 6.72 -12.95 26.89
C ARG A 140 5.54 -12.80 27.83
N LYS A 141 4.91 -13.90 28.22
CA LYS A 141 3.82 -13.95 29.23
C LYS A 141 2.73 -12.89 28.98
N GLY A 142 2.28 -12.73 27.73
CA GLY A 142 1.22 -11.78 27.35
C GLY A 142 1.64 -10.31 27.29
N THR A 143 2.95 -10.03 27.30
CA THR A 143 3.48 -8.68 27.13
C THR A 143 4.49 -8.62 25.98
N LEU A 144 4.55 -7.47 25.32
CA LEU A 144 5.52 -7.16 24.26
C LEU A 144 6.63 -6.26 24.82
N THR A 145 7.85 -6.51 24.34
CA THR A 145 9.03 -5.66 24.58
C THR A 145 9.80 -5.49 23.28
N GLY A 146 10.42 -4.33 23.11
CA GLY A 146 11.22 -4.03 21.92
C GLY A 146 10.70 -2.83 21.13
N LYS A 147 10.96 -2.82 19.84
CA LYS A 147 10.63 -1.69 18.96
C LYS A 147 10.24 -2.16 17.58
N SER A 148 9.20 -1.53 16.99
CA SER A 148 8.85 -1.67 15.60
C SER A 148 8.94 -0.34 14.87
N LEU A 149 9.56 -0.36 13.69
CA LEU A 149 9.76 0.78 12.80
C LEU A 149 8.84 0.67 11.57
N PHE A 150 8.56 1.80 10.95
CA PHE A 150 7.71 1.88 9.75
C PHE A 150 6.35 1.18 9.93
N VAL A 151 5.74 1.41 11.10
CA VAL A 151 4.37 0.96 11.37
C VAL A 151 3.43 1.61 10.37
N ILE A 152 2.76 0.80 9.58
CA ILE A 152 1.89 1.22 8.47
C ILE A 152 0.58 1.76 9.05
N ASP A 153 0.06 2.85 8.48
CA ASP A 153 -1.17 3.53 8.91
C ASP A 153 -1.20 3.84 10.41
N TRP A 154 -0.06 4.36 10.87
CA TRP A 154 0.24 4.61 12.27
C TRP A 154 -0.60 5.73 12.90
N ALA A 155 -0.94 6.78 12.11
CA ALA A 155 -1.61 7.96 12.63
C ALA A 155 -3.05 7.65 13.08
N GLU A 156 -3.37 8.10 14.29
CA GLU A 156 -4.71 7.94 14.88
C GLU A 156 -5.28 6.51 14.81
N ALA A 157 -4.41 5.50 14.80
CA ALA A 157 -4.83 4.11 14.83
C ALA A 157 -5.51 3.78 16.16
N ASP A 158 -6.65 3.12 16.07
CA ASP A 158 -7.46 2.66 17.21
C ASP A 158 -6.98 1.31 17.75
N LEU A 159 -6.22 0.58 16.94
CA LEU A 159 -5.47 -0.60 17.33
C LEU A 159 -4.26 -0.80 16.43
N TYR A 160 -3.31 -1.61 16.88
CA TYR A 160 -2.17 -2.07 16.10
C TYR A 160 -2.14 -3.60 16.02
N ILE A 161 -1.91 -4.14 14.84
CA ILE A 161 -1.50 -5.54 14.64
C ILE A 161 0.02 -5.57 14.65
N VAL A 162 0.61 -6.27 15.61
CA VAL A 162 2.06 -6.31 15.84
C VAL A 162 2.57 -7.73 15.67
N ALA A 163 3.57 -7.93 14.80
CA ALA A 163 4.26 -9.20 14.67
C ALA A 163 5.48 -9.24 15.60
N ASP A 164 5.63 -10.33 16.35
CA ASP A 164 6.81 -10.59 17.15
C ASP A 164 7.90 -11.42 16.42
N SER A 165 9.03 -11.64 17.07
CA SER A 165 10.16 -12.39 16.50
C SER A 165 9.85 -13.88 16.26
N ASP A 166 8.85 -14.42 16.94
CA ASP A 166 8.48 -15.84 16.88
C ASP A 166 7.24 -16.09 16.01
N HIS A 167 6.91 -15.11 15.12
CA HIS A 167 5.74 -15.13 14.21
C HIS A 167 4.38 -15.06 14.91
N GLY A 168 4.34 -14.64 16.17
CA GLY A 168 3.11 -14.27 16.85
C GLY A 168 2.56 -12.96 16.28
N LEU A 169 1.24 -12.88 16.11
CA LEU A 169 0.51 -11.64 15.82
C LEU A 169 -0.27 -11.23 17.06
N HIS A 170 -0.27 -9.97 17.37
CA HIS A 170 -0.86 -9.43 18.59
C HIS A 170 -1.67 -8.18 18.30
N VAL A 171 -2.82 -8.03 18.96
CA VAL A 171 -3.57 -6.76 19.02
C VAL A 171 -3.03 -5.94 20.19
N VAL A 172 -2.66 -4.69 19.91
CA VAL A 172 -2.21 -3.70 20.90
C VAL A 172 -3.07 -2.46 20.78
N LEU A 173 -3.61 -1.99 21.91
CA LEU A 173 -4.37 -0.74 21.94
C LEU A 173 -3.42 0.48 22.06
N PRO A 174 -3.79 1.63 21.48
CA PRO A 174 -2.92 2.81 21.45
C PRO A 174 -2.64 3.44 22.81
N ASP A 175 -3.50 3.20 23.79
CA ASP A 175 -3.41 3.68 25.18
C ASP A 175 -2.79 2.66 26.14
N ALA A 176 -2.30 1.52 25.61
CA ALA A 176 -1.71 0.47 26.43
C ALA A 176 -0.52 0.99 27.24
N LYS A 177 -0.51 0.71 28.54
CA LYS A 177 0.58 1.14 29.44
C LYS A 177 1.92 0.60 28.97
N GLY A 178 2.92 1.46 28.88
CA GLY A 178 4.27 1.11 28.41
C GLY A 178 4.46 1.23 26.92
N LEU A 179 3.42 1.56 26.13
CA LEU A 179 3.52 1.86 24.72
C LEU A 179 3.93 3.32 24.50
N SER A 180 5.03 3.52 23.77
CA SER A 180 5.43 4.83 23.26
C SER A 180 5.26 4.87 21.73
N ARG A 181 4.75 5.97 21.21
CA ARG A 181 4.45 6.15 19.79
C ARG A 181 5.16 7.39 19.27
N ARG A 182 5.84 7.26 18.13
CA ARG A 182 6.53 8.36 17.48
C ARG A 182 6.30 8.36 15.98
N ALA A 183 5.92 9.50 15.42
CA ALA A 183 5.82 9.67 13.97
C ALA A 183 7.19 9.59 13.32
N LEU A 184 7.27 8.92 12.17
CA LEU A 184 8.45 8.93 11.31
C LEU A 184 8.25 9.92 10.16
N ASN A 185 9.25 10.77 9.97
CA ASN A 185 9.24 11.74 8.89
C ASN A 185 9.84 11.11 7.63
N THR A 186 9.00 10.67 6.71
CA THR A 186 9.40 10.03 5.45
C THR A 186 9.32 10.98 4.26
N ILE A 187 9.82 10.53 3.11
CA ILE A 187 9.74 11.29 1.85
C ILE A 187 8.31 11.38 1.32
N ASP A 188 7.51 10.32 1.48
CA ASP A 188 6.09 10.35 1.14
C ASP A 188 5.28 10.97 2.29
N LYS A 189 4.68 12.11 2.01
CA LYS A 189 3.84 12.85 2.96
C LYS A 189 2.36 12.52 2.85
N THR A 190 2.01 11.61 1.97
CA THR A 190 0.62 11.16 1.76
C THR A 190 0.29 9.86 2.48
N ARG A 191 1.29 9.27 3.16
CA ARG A 191 1.14 8.10 4.05
C ARG A 191 1.59 8.41 5.46
N SER A 192 0.93 7.84 6.44
CA SER A 192 1.38 7.91 7.83
C SER A 192 2.16 6.64 8.20
N VAL A 193 3.35 6.84 8.71
CA VAL A 193 4.16 5.77 9.29
C VAL A 193 4.80 6.22 10.60
N GLY A 194 5.02 5.27 11.49
CA GLY A 194 5.55 5.59 12.82
C GLY A 194 6.45 4.51 13.39
N GLU A 195 6.89 4.79 14.59
CA GLU A 195 7.64 3.90 15.47
C GLU A 195 6.77 3.57 16.69
N LEU A 196 6.76 2.31 17.09
CA LEU A 196 6.21 1.84 18.35
C LEU A 196 7.34 1.29 19.21
N VAL A 197 7.40 1.72 20.47
CA VAL A 197 8.33 1.19 21.47
C VAL A 197 7.51 0.53 22.59
N PHE A 198 7.85 -0.71 22.89
CA PHE A 198 7.14 -1.55 23.84
C PHE A 198 7.99 -1.79 25.11
N ASP A 199 7.55 -1.29 26.25
CA ASP A 199 8.08 -1.63 27.57
C ASP A 199 7.07 -2.45 28.34
N ARG A 200 7.11 -3.77 28.17
CA ARG A 200 6.18 -4.73 28.77
C ARG A 200 4.71 -4.37 28.53
N VAL A 201 4.40 -4.00 27.31
CA VAL A 201 3.06 -3.63 26.86
C VAL A 201 2.15 -4.85 26.83
N ALA A 202 1.02 -4.80 27.52
CA ALA A 202 0.01 -5.83 27.45
C ALA A 202 -0.54 -5.94 26.03
N ALA A 203 -0.59 -7.16 25.50
CA ALA A 203 -1.03 -7.42 24.14
C ALA A 203 -1.92 -8.67 24.11
N GLU A 204 -2.96 -8.61 23.29
CA GLU A 204 -3.87 -9.74 23.05
C GLU A 204 -3.31 -10.58 21.89
N PRO A 205 -2.82 -11.82 22.11
CA PRO A 205 -2.30 -12.65 21.03
C PRO A 205 -3.43 -13.12 20.11
N LEU A 206 -3.21 -13.08 18.81
CA LEU A 206 -4.06 -13.77 17.84
C LEU A 206 -3.74 -15.27 17.90
N ARG A 207 -4.75 -16.09 18.24
CA ARG A 207 -4.53 -17.47 18.70
C ARG A 207 -4.05 -18.44 17.63
N LEU A 208 -4.30 -18.14 16.34
CA LEU A 208 -3.93 -18.98 15.21
C LEU A 208 -2.71 -18.43 14.44
N SER A 209 -1.91 -17.59 15.11
CA SER A 209 -0.70 -17.01 14.51
C SER A 209 0.26 -18.10 14.05
N SER A 210 0.85 -17.87 12.87
CA SER A 210 1.84 -18.75 12.28
C SER A 210 2.78 -17.96 11.37
N ALA A 211 3.91 -18.56 11.02
CA ALA A 211 4.82 -17.97 10.03
C ALA A 211 4.14 -17.77 8.67
N ASP A 212 3.25 -18.67 8.27
CA ASP A 212 2.46 -18.58 7.06
C ASP A 212 1.48 -17.40 7.10
N ALA A 213 0.73 -17.24 8.20
CA ALA A 213 -0.19 -16.11 8.36
C ALA A 213 0.54 -14.75 8.26
N VAL A 214 1.70 -14.61 8.93
CA VAL A 214 2.53 -13.40 8.83
C VAL A 214 3.01 -13.18 7.40
N ALA A 215 3.47 -14.24 6.72
CA ALA A 215 3.93 -14.16 5.35
C ALA A 215 2.80 -13.72 4.40
N ARG A 216 1.61 -14.30 4.51
CA ARG A 216 0.45 -13.93 3.69
C ARG A 216 0.03 -12.47 3.89
N VAL A 217 0.08 -11.96 5.11
CA VAL A 217 -0.20 -10.54 5.39
C VAL A 217 0.84 -9.64 4.70
N ILE A 218 2.13 -10.02 4.72
CA ILE A 218 3.19 -9.28 4.04
C ILE A 218 3.02 -9.35 2.52
N ASP A 219 2.71 -10.53 1.98
CA ASP A 219 2.56 -10.75 0.54
C ASP A 219 1.36 -9.97 -0.02
N ALA A 220 0.23 -9.95 0.69
CA ALA A 220 -0.91 -9.09 0.35
C ALA A 220 -0.50 -7.60 0.33
N GLY A 221 0.22 -7.14 1.35
CA GLY A 221 0.75 -5.78 1.39
C GLY A 221 1.66 -5.46 0.20
N ARG A 222 2.52 -6.40 -0.22
CA ARG A 222 3.41 -6.25 -1.38
C ARG A 222 2.65 -6.11 -2.69
N VAL A 223 1.61 -6.92 -2.90
CA VAL A 223 0.75 -6.84 -4.09
C VAL A 223 0.03 -5.50 -4.13
N MET A 224 -0.50 -5.04 -3.01
CA MET A 224 -1.16 -3.73 -2.93
C MET A 224 -0.18 -2.58 -3.22
N LEU A 225 1.05 -2.60 -2.69
CA LEU A 225 2.07 -1.60 -3.03
C LEU A 225 2.45 -1.60 -4.52
N ALA A 226 2.41 -2.77 -5.17
CA ALA A 226 2.59 -2.87 -6.61
C ALA A 226 1.42 -2.23 -7.38
N ALA A 227 0.17 -2.44 -6.94
CA ALA A 227 -1.02 -1.81 -7.51
C ALA A 227 -1.01 -0.28 -7.33
N ASP A 228 -0.63 0.21 -6.16
CA ASP A 228 -0.47 1.66 -5.90
C ASP A 228 0.58 2.28 -6.84
N THR A 229 1.73 1.63 -6.98
CA THR A 229 2.81 2.05 -7.90
C THR A 229 2.34 2.04 -9.36
N LEU A 230 1.53 1.05 -9.77
CA LEU A 230 0.95 0.98 -11.11
C LEU A 230 0.06 2.19 -11.39
N GLY A 231 -0.86 2.51 -10.50
CA GLY A 231 -1.75 3.68 -10.60
C GLY A 231 -1.00 5.00 -10.58
N ALA A 232 -0.02 5.13 -9.69
CA ALA A 232 0.84 6.31 -9.60
C ALA A 232 1.66 6.52 -10.88
N GLY A 233 2.25 5.44 -11.42
CA GLY A 233 3.00 5.47 -12.67
C GLY A 233 2.12 5.87 -13.86
N GLN A 234 0.91 5.32 -13.95
CA GLN A 234 -0.05 5.66 -15.00
C GLN A 234 -0.38 7.18 -14.99
N MET A 235 -0.65 7.74 -13.81
CA MET A 235 -0.90 9.18 -13.69
C MET A 235 0.31 10.01 -14.10
N MET A 236 1.52 9.60 -13.76
CA MET A 236 2.73 10.32 -14.17
C MET A 236 2.94 10.30 -15.67
N ILE A 237 2.65 9.19 -16.36
CA ILE A 237 2.70 9.11 -17.83
C ILE A 237 1.69 10.06 -18.44
N GLU A 238 0.44 10.04 -17.99
CA GLU A 238 -0.63 10.90 -18.51
C GLU A 238 -0.27 12.39 -18.34
N LYS A 239 0.23 12.79 -17.19
CA LYS A 239 0.70 14.15 -16.93
C LYS A 239 1.86 14.53 -17.85
N ALA A 240 2.81 13.63 -18.09
CA ALA A 240 3.95 13.88 -18.97
C ALA A 240 3.49 14.04 -20.43
N VAL A 241 2.57 13.20 -20.90
CA VAL A 241 2.01 13.28 -22.26
C VAL A 241 1.20 14.57 -22.44
N ALA A 242 0.35 14.93 -21.48
CA ALA A 242 -0.42 16.17 -21.51
C ALA A 242 0.51 17.39 -21.55
N TYR A 243 1.49 17.45 -20.66
CA TYR A 243 2.48 18.54 -20.63
C TYR A 243 3.27 18.63 -21.94
N ALA A 244 3.68 17.50 -22.53
CA ALA A 244 4.40 17.47 -23.80
C ALA A 244 3.53 17.97 -24.97
N GLY A 245 2.21 17.80 -24.90
CA GLY A 245 1.24 18.31 -25.87
C GLY A 245 0.99 19.82 -25.79
N GLU A 246 1.26 20.44 -24.63
CA GLU A 246 0.99 21.86 -24.38
C GLU A 246 2.25 22.72 -24.37
N ARG A 247 3.33 22.24 -23.79
CA ARG A 247 4.59 23.00 -23.63
C ARG A 247 5.27 23.27 -24.98
N LYS A 248 5.55 24.52 -25.27
CA LYS A 248 6.24 24.92 -26.50
C LYS A 248 7.71 25.29 -26.21
N GLN A 249 8.60 24.79 -27.06
CA GLN A 249 10.00 25.19 -27.16
C GLN A 249 10.42 25.12 -28.63
N PHE A 250 11.35 25.99 -29.03
CA PHE A 250 11.81 26.06 -30.43
C PHE A 250 10.66 26.20 -31.45
N GLY A 251 9.63 27.00 -31.09
CA GLY A 251 8.48 27.33 -31.98
C GLY A 251 7.41 26.23 -32.11
N ARG A 252 7.52 25.10 -31.41
CA ARG A 252 6.54 23.99 -31.48
C ARG A 252 6.37 23.29 -30.13
N VAL A 253 5.33 22.46 -29.98
CA VAL A 253 5.11 21.64 -28.78
C VAL A 253 6.23 20.63 -28.59
N ILE A 254 6.68 20.42 -27.35
CA ILE A 254 7.81 19.53 -27.10
C ILE A 254 7.50 18.08 -27.47
N GLY A 255 6.24 17.63 -27.40
CA GLY A 255 5.78 16.32 -27.84
C GLY A 255 5.95 16.07 -29.36
N SER A 256 6.28 17.09 -30.15
CA SER A 256 6.63 16.93 -31.58
C SER A 256 8.06 16.41 -31.80
N PHE A 257 8.94 16.52 -30.80
CA PHE A 257 10.31 16.02 -30.88
C PHE A 257 10.36 14.52 -30.64
N GLN A 258 11.12 13.78 -31.46
CA GLN A 258 11.23 12.32 -31.36
C GLN A 258 11.76 11.85 -30.01
N ALA A 259 12.75 12.54 -29.44
CA ALA A 259 13.28 12.19 -28.12
C ALA A 259 12.18 12.18 -27.04
N VAL A 260 11.31 13.19 -27.01
CA VAL A 260 10.20 13.27 -26.04
C VAL A 260 9.16 12.18 -26.29
N LYS A 261 8.82 11.91 -27.57
CA LYS A 261 7.91 10.82 -27.95
C LYS A 261 8.44 9.47 -27.47
N HIS A 262 9.73 9.21 -27.67
CA HIS A 262 10.35 7.95 -27.28
C HIS A 262 10.31 7.78 -25.77
N LEU A 263 10.64 8.81 -24.98
CA LEU A 263 10.53 8.77 -23.53
C LEU A 263 9.09 8.40 -23.07
N CYS A 264 8.07 9.04 -23.65
CA CYS A 264 6.68 8.72 -23.33
C CYS A 264 6.30 7.29 -23.74
N ALA A 265 6.73 6.84 -24.92
CA ALA A 265 6.45 5.49 -25.42
C ALA A 265 7.15 4.41 -24.58
N GLU A 266 8.40 4.63 -24.19
CA GLU A 266 9.16 3.72 -23.34
C GLU A 266 8.55 3.58 -21.93
N MET A 267 8.07 4.67 -21.34
CA MET A 267 7.32 4.62 -20.08
C MET A 267 6.06 3.77 -20.20
N ALA A 268 5.27 3.97 -21.27
CA ALA A 268 4.05 3.21 -21.51
C ALA A 268 4.35 1.73 -21.79
N ALA A 269 5.37 1.44 -22.61
CA ALA A 269 5.79 0.09 -22.93
C ALA A 269 6.31 -0.70 -21.71
N ALA A 270 6.91 -0.01 -20.73
CA ALA A 270 7.36 -0.63 -19.49
C ALA A 270 6.23 -0.84 -18.47
N LEU A 271 5.28 0.12 -18.37
CA LEU A 271 4.25 0.09 -17.33
C LEU A 271 3.07 -0.80 -17.72
N GLU A 272 2.58 -0.73 -18.96
CA GLU A 272 1.34 -1.42 -19.34
C GLU A 272 1.39 -2.94 -19.19
N PRO A 273 2.47 -3.66 -19.58
CA PRO A 273 2.57 -5.09 -19.31
C PRO A 273 2.57 -5.44 -17.82
N SER A 274 3.00 -4.53 -16.96
CA SER A 274 3.06 -4.73 -15.51
C SER A 274 1.68 -4.86 -14.88
N ARG A 275 0.62 -4.34 -15.52
CA ARG A 275 -0.77 -4.45 -15.09
C ARG A 275 -1.21 -5.91 -14.95
N SER A 276 -0.94 -6.71 -15.98
CA SER A 276 -1.27 -8.15 -15.97
C SER A 276 -0.54 -8.90 -14.85
N LEU A 277 0.71 -8.53 -14.57
CA LEU A 277 1.47 -9.12 -13.46
C LEU A 277 0.85 -8.79 -12.10
N VAL A 278 0.44 -7.53 -11.87
CA VAL A 278 -0.21 -7.11 -10.61
C VAL A 278 -1.55 -7.81 -10.44
N TRP A 279 -2.37 -7.86 -11.48
CA TRP A 279 -3.67 -8.52 -11.43
C TRP A 279 -3.55 -10.02 -11.20
N TYR A 280 -2.58 -10.68 -11.87
CA TYR A 280 -2.33 -12.09 -11.62
C TYR A 280 -1.81 -12.35 -10.19
N ALA A 281 -0.92 -11.51 -9.69
CA ALA A 281 -0.43 -11.63 -8.31
C ALA A 281 -1.57 -11.46 -7.28
N ALA A 282 -2.49 -10.53 -7.53
CA ALA A 282 -3.67 -10.34 -6.69
C ALA A 282 -4.62 -11.55 -6.76
N HIS A 283 -4.93 -12.03 -7.97
CA HIS A 283 -5.73 -13.26 -8.18
C HIS A 283 -5.09 -14.49 -7.50
N ALA A 284 -3.77 -14.60 -7.55
CA ALA A 284 -3.07 -15.73 -6.95
C ALA A 284 -3.17 -15.77 -5.42
N LEU A 285 -3.35 -14.63 -4.75
CA LEU A 285 -3.57 -14.60 -3.30
C LEU A 285 -4.84 -15.34 -2.87
N ASP A 286 -5.87 -15.35 -3.73
CA ASP A 286 -7.14 -16.04 -3.49
C ASP A 286 -7.14 -17.45 -4.08
N GLU A 287 -6.80 -17.59 -5.36
CA GLU A 287 -7.14 -18.74 -6.18
C GLU A 287 -5.96 -19.68 -6.45
N VAL A 288 -4.72 -19.21 -6.30
CA VAL A 288 -3.51 -19.99 -6.63
C VAL A 288 -2.48 -19.91 -5.49
N PRO A 289 -2.82 -20.43 -4.29
CA PRO A 289 -1.99 -20.25 -3.10
C PRO A 289 -0.56 -20.80 -3.26
N GLY A 290 -0.32 -21.78 -4.14
CA GLY A 290 1.00 -22.31 -4.46
C GLY A 290 1.93 -21.28 -5.13
N ASP A 291 1.39 -20.34 -5.89
CA ASP A 291 2.13 -19.32 -6.62
C ASP A 291 2.09 -17.94 -5.91
N ALA A 292 1.15 -17.75 -5.00
CA ALA A 292 0.81 -16.44 -4.41
C ALA A 292 2.04 -15.67 -3.91
N ARG A 293 2.88 -16.32 -3.11
CA ARG A 293 4.07 -15.69 -2.54
C ARG A 293 5.11 -15.32 -3.59
N LEU A 294 5.35 -16.21 -4.56
CA LEU A 294 6.28 -15.95 -5.65
C LEU A 294 5.79 -14.78 -6.52
N MET A 295 4.49 -14.77 -6.85
CA MET A 295 3.89 -13.69 -7.65
C MET A 295 3.85 -12.36 -6.90
N ALA A 296 3.63 -12.36 -5.59
CA ALA A 296 3.75 -11.16 -4.76
C ALA A 296 5.19 -10.58 -4.80
N CYS A 297 6.20 -11.44 -4.73
CA CYS A 297 7.60 -11.04 -4.88
C CYS A 297 7.89 -10.48 -6.29
N HIS A 298 7.40 -11.12 -7.33
CA HIS A 298 7.58 -10.66 -8.71
C HIS A 298 6.90 -9.31 -8.94
N ALA A 299 5.63 -9.16 -8.60
CA ALA A 299 4.89 -7.91 -8.73
C ALA A 299 5.60 -6.77 -7.98
N LYS A 300 5.93 -6.99 -6.70
CA LYS A 300 6.60 -5.99 -5.87
C LYS A 300 7.96 -5.57 -6.43
N SER A 301 8.83 -6.51 -6.78
CA SER A 301 10.18 -6.20 -7.28
C SER A 301 10.14 -5.55 -8.65
N HIS A 302 9.28 -6.02 -9.55
CA HIS A 302 9.13 -5.49 -10.90
C HIS A 302 8.59 -4.06 -10.89
N LEU A 303 7.46 -3.83 -10.22
CA LEU A 303 6.86 -2.49 -10.12
C LEU A 303 7.78 -1.49 -9.39
N SER A 304 8.63 -1.95 -8.46
CA SER A 304 9.63 -1.12 -7.81
C SER A 304 10.63 -0.50 -8.81
N GLU A 305 11.01 -1.22 -9.86
CA GLU A 305 11.95 -0.73 -10.88
C GLU A 305 11.23 0.03 -12.00
N VAL A 306 10.11 -0.50 -12.50
CA VAL A 306 9.30 0.16 -13.53
C VAL A 306 8.77 1.51 -13.00
N GLY A 307 8.23 1.54 -11.78
CA GLY A 307 7.75 2.78 -11.17
C GLY A 307 8.86 3.82 -11.03
N ARG A 308 10.06 3.39 -10.57
CA ARG A 308 11.24 4.27 -10.49
C ARG A 308 11.62 4.83 -11.87
N PHE A 309 11.62 4.01 -12.90
CA PHE A 309 11.90 4.42 -14.27
C PHE A 309 10.88 5.45 -14.74
N VAL A 310 9.58 5.15 -14.62
CA VAL A 310 8.48 6.06 -15.01
C VAL A 310 8.56 7.38 -14.24
N ALA A 311 8.76 7.34 -12.92
CA ALA A 311 8.83 8.54 -12.09
C ALA A 311 9.96 9.48 -12.53
N ARG A 312 11.15 8.96 -12.81
CA ARG A 312 12.30 9.74 -13.28
C ARG A 312 12.07 10.31 -14.67
N THR A 313 11.63 9.47 -15.62
CA THR A 313 11.43 9.86 -17.02
C THR A 313 10.29 10.86 -17.15
N ALA A 314 9.16 10.68 -16.44
CA ALA A 314 8.09 11.66 -16.42
C ALA A 314 8.56 13.04 -15.89
N THR A 315 9.38 13.03 -14.84
CA THR A 315 9.97 14.27 -14.31
C THR A 315 10.91 14.93 -15.34
N GLU A 316 11.69 14.13 -16.06
CA GLU A 316 12.58 14.59 -17.15
C GLU A 316 11.79 15.24 -18.28
N VAL A 317 10.67 14.65 -18.72
CA VAL A 317 9.77 15.22 -19.74
C VAL A 317 9.24 16.60 -19.33
N HIS A 318 8.96 16.81 -18.04
CA HIS A 318 8.53 18.12 -17.51
C HIS A 318 9.69 19.12 -17.37
N GLY A 319 10.94 18.68 -17.44
CA GLY A 319 12.12 19.52 -17.22
C GLY A 319 12.08 20.21 -15.86
N GLY A 320 12.52 21.47 -15.78
CA GLY A 320 12.53 22.24 -14.53
C GLY A 320 11.17 22.34 -13.83
N MET A 321 10.07 22.30 -14.56
CA MET A 321 8.71 22.31 -13.97
C MET A 321 8.40 21.04 -13.19
N GLY A 322 9.00 19.89 -13.54
CA GLY A 322 8.79 18.63 -12.86
C GLY A 322 9.24 18.61 -11.40
N PHE A 323 10.13 19.52 -11.01
CA PHE A 323 10.61 19.66 -9.62
C PHE A 323 9.82 20.65 -8.78
N THR A 324 8.90 21.41 -9.41
CA THR A 324 8.13 22.44 -8.71
C THR A 324 6.93 21.86 -7.99
N ASP A 325 6.55 22.48 -6.85
CA ASP A 325 5.30 22.16 -6.19
C ASP A 325 4.07 22.59 -7.00
N LEU A 326 4.24 23.51 -7.95
CA LEU A 326 3.13 23.99 -8.79
C LEU A 326 2.42 22.85 -9.52
N LEU A 327 3.18 21.94 -10.15
CA LEU A 327 2.62 20.75 -10.81
C LEU A 327 2.33 19.60 -9.84
N GLY A 328 2.95 19.61 -8.67
CA GLY A 328 2.79 18.58 -7.63
C GLY A 328 3.24 17.18 -8.04
N LEU A 329 4.01 17.06 -9.15
CA LEU A 329 4.45 15.77 -9.68
C LEU A 329 5.27 14.97 -8.66
N HIS A 330 5.95 15.66 -7.78
CA HIS A 330 6.77 15.08 -6.71
C HIS A 330 5.97 14.23 -5.70
N TYR A 331 4.64 14.38 -5.56
CA TYR A 331 3.82 13.54 -4.69
C TYR A 331 3.81 12.10 -5.21
N TRP A 332 3.58 11.89 -6.50
CA TRP A 332 3.66 10.58 -7.15
C TRP A 332 5.08 10.03 -7.13
N PHE A 333 6.08 10.86 -7.43
CA PHE A 333 7.49 10.47 -7.39
C PHE A 333 7.89 9.92 -6.01
N LYS A 334 7.51 10.63 -4.94
CA LYS A 334 7.82 10.26 -3.56
C LYS A 334 7.03 9.03 -3.09
N ARG A 335 5.75 8.90 -3.51
CA ARG A 335 4.91 7.72 -3.25
C ARG A 335 5.55 6.48 -3.86
N ILE A 336 5.90 6.49 -5.13
CA ILE A 336 6.58 5.40 -5.84
C ILE A 336 7.92 5.07 -5.15
N GLY A 337 8.69 6.08 -4.75
CA GLY A 337 9.95 5.90 -4.04
C GLY A 337 9.79 5.25 -2.67
N PHE A 338 8.73 5.57 -1.96
CA PHE A 338 8.39 4.98 -0.67
C PHE A 338 7.86 3.55 -0.82
N ASP A 339 6.93 3.32 -1.76
CA ASP A 339 6.40 1.99 -2.07
C ASP A 339 7.50 1.02 -2.49
N ARG A 340 8.53 1.52 -3.19
CA ARG A 340 9.71 0.72 -3.56
C ARG A 340 10.40 0.09 -2.35
N GLN A 341 10.44 0.78 -1.21
CA GLN A 341 11.17 0.34 -0.01
C GLN A 341 10.28 -0.35 1.03
N LEU A 342 9.02 0.06 1.15
CA LEU A 342 8.11 -0.50 2.13
C LEU A 342 7.85 -1.98 1.85
N LEU A 343 7.81 -2.81 2.88
CA LEU A 343 7.68 -4.27 2.83
C LEU A 343 8.77 -4.99 2.01
N GLY A 344 9.96 -4.38 1.95
CA GLY A 344 11.16 -4.91 1.30
C GLY A 344 11.51 -4.23 0.00
N GLY A 345 12.77 -3.77 -0.12
CA GLY A 345 13.32 -3.25 -1.37
C GLY A 345 13.46 -4.35 -2.43
N PRO A 346 13.56 -3.98 -3.74
CA PRO A 346 13.52 -4.96 -4.83
C PRO A 346 14.66 -5.99 -4.76
N GLU A 347 15.81 -5.62 -4.21
CA GLU A 347 16.95 -6.53 -4.06
C GLU A 347 16.63 -7.66 -3.09
N LEU A 348 16.05 -7.33 -1.93
CA LEU A 348 15.66 -8.30 -0.90
C LEU A 348 14.52 -9.19 -1.42
N VAL A 349 13.52 -8.60 -2.06
CA VAL A 349 12.35 -9.32 -2.58
C VAL A 349 12.73 -10.26 -3.73
N ARG A 350 13.68 -9.87 -4.61
CA ARG A 350 14.23 -10.77 -5.64
C ARG A 350 15.00 -11.94 -5.04
N LEU A 351 15.78 -11.71 -3.97
CA LEU A 351 16.48 -12.78 -3.28
C LEU A 351 15.48 -13.78 -2.67
N GLU A 352 14.38 -13.29 -2.09
CA GLU A 352 13.30 -14.13 -1.59
C GLU A 352 12.65 -14.95 -2.73
N ALA A 353 12.35 -14.33 -3.87
CA ALA A 353 11.83 -15.02 -5.06
C ALA A 353 12.81 -16.09 -5.58
N ALA A 354 14.11 -15.81 -5.58
CA ALA A 354 15.13 -16.78 -5.99
C ALA A 354 15.19 -17.97 -5.04
N ARG A 355 15.06 -17.75 -3.73
CA ARG A 355 14.99 -18.83 -2.73
C ARG A 355 13.75 -19.70 -2.92
N LEU A 356 12.58 -19.10 -3.15
CA LEU A 356 11.34 -19.83 -3.41
C LEU A 356 11.44 -20.74 -4.65
N GLN A 357 12.28 -20.38 -5.63
CA GLN A 357 12.51 -21.16 -6.83
C GLN A 357 13.74 -22.12 -6.72
N GLY A 358 14.40 -22.15 -5.55
CA GLY A 358 15.58 -22.98 -5.34
C GLY A 358 16.85 -22.48 -6.05
N TRP A 359 16.90 -21.21 -6.47
CA TRP A 359 18.04 -20.61 -7.19
C TRP A 359 19.06 -19.94 -6.26
N ALA A 360 18.69 -19.72 -4.99
CA ALA A 360 19.55 -19.16 -3.95
C ALA A 360 19.35 -19.92 -2.63
N ALA A 361 20.42 -19.94 -1.81
CA ALA A 361 20.37 -20.53 -0.47
C ALA A 361 19.71 -19.60 0.57
#